data_1e6dd66b18d1b47b4525dac17664c098
#
_entry.id   1e6dd66b18d1b47b4525dac17664c098
#
_cell.length_a   1.000
_cell.length_b   1.000
_cell.length_c   1.000
_cell.angle_alpha   90.00
_cell.angle_beta   90.00
_cell.angle_gamma   90.00
#
_symmetry.space_group_name_H-M   'P 1'
#
loop_
_entity.id
_entity.type
_entity.pdbx_description
1 polymer ?
#
loop_
_entity_poly.entity_id
_entity_poly.type
_entity_poly.pdbx_seq_one_letter_code
_entity_poly.pdbx_strand_id
1 'polypeptide(L)'
;VDTEISAPLIDELVWHLRSGRATVLTGAGMSTDSGIPDYRGPQGSLRTRKPVTFTEFLRSEEDRRRYWARSCLGWPFMAARRPNGAHEVVARLQRRGVFGTIITQNVDGLHQAAGSTNVIELHGGLARVVCLECGTRSSREDLQTEMLRRNPEWLSQAAEIAPDGDAELPRHVTASFDVPPCPVCGGILKPDVVFFGENVPSPRVTAAFAAVAAGDTLLVLGSSLTVYSGYRFADRASRDGTAVAIVNQGPTRADGIAAVKLDASLTP
;
A
#
# COMPACT_ATOMS: atom_id res chain seq x y z
N VAL A 1 -20.09 4.89 -16.63
CA VAL A 1 -19.86 5.26 -18.05
C VAL A 1 -18.58 4.57 -18.43
N ASP A 2 -18.68 3.44 -19.15
CA ASP A 2 -17.54 2.75 -19.75
C ASP A 2 -16.95 3.67 -20.81
N THR A 3 -15.89 4.36 -20.49
CA THR A 3 -15.12 5.13 -21.45
C THR A 3 -14.33 4.11 -22.27
N GLU A 4 -14.77 3.83 -23.48
CA GLU A 4 -14.08 2.91 -24.41
C GLU A 4 -12.65 3.45 -24.61
N ILE A 5 -11.65 2.70 -24.15
CA ILE A 5 -10.25 3.11 -24.27
C ILE A 5 -9.90 3.05 -25.77
N SER A 6 -9.41 4.16 -26.33
CA SER A 6 -9.08 4.19 -27.76
C SER A 6 -7.90 3.27 -28.07
N ALA A 7 -8.01 2.48 -29.15
CA ALA A 7 -6.94 1.58 -29.60
C ALA A 7 -5.57 2.27 -29.75
N PRO A 8 -5.45 3.50 -30.29
CA PRO A 8 -4.17 4.22 -30.36
C PRO A 8 -3.47 4.41 -29.01
N LEU A 9 -4.21 4.69 -27.93
CA LEU A 9 -3.60 4.85 -26.57
C LEU A 9 -3.08 3.51 -26.03
N ILE A 10 -3.77 2.41 -26.35
CA ILE A 10 -3.29 1.07 -26.00
C ILE A 10 -2.01 0.75 -26.75
N ASP A 11 -1.97 1.02 -28.06
CA ASP A 11 -0.79 0.80 -28.90
C ASP A 11 0.41 1.61 -28.42
N GLU A 12 0.20 2.86 -27.99
CA GLU A 12 1.24 3.72 -27.41
C GLU A 12 1.75 3.16 -26.07
N LEU A 13 0.87 2.70 -25.18
CA LEU A 13 1.26 2.02 -23.95
C LEU A 13 2.09 0.77 -24.26
N VAL A 14 1.62 -0.08 -25.17
CA VAL A 14 2.33 -1.30 -25.60
C VAL A 14 3.70 -0.95 -26.18
N TRP A 15 3.79 0.14 -26.97
CA TRP A 15 5.07 0.60 -27.51
C TRP A 15 6.08 0.93 -26.39
N HIS A 16 5.67 1.61 -25.33
CA HIS A 16 6.54 1.91 -24.19
C HIS A 16 6.97 0.68 -23.40
N LEU A 17 6.15 -0.39 -23.38
CA LEU A 17 6.42 -1.60 -22.62
C LEU A 17 7.22 -2.67 -23.37
N ARG A 18 7.37 -2.57 -24.68
CA ARG A 18 8.00 -3.61 -25.51
C ARG A 18 9.51 -3.77 -25.30
N SER A 19 10.19 -2.79 -24.68
CA SER A 19 11.62 -2.89 -24.35
C SER A 19 11.90 -3.96 -23.29
N GLY A 20 10.89 -4.39 -22.52
CA GLY A 20 11.02 -5.38 -21.45
C GLY A 20 11.76 -4.89 -20.20
N ARG A 21 11.83 -3.57 -19.98
CA ARG A 21 12.52 -2.96 -18.83
C ARG A 21 11.66 -1.93 -18.11
N ALA A 22 10.37 -2.19 -18.02
CA ALA A 22 9.48 -1.29 -17.30
C ALA A 22 9.57 -1.53 -15.79
N THR A 23 9.73 -0.45 -15.02
CA THR A 23 9.51 -0.45 -13.57
C THR A 23 8.06 -0.08 -13.30
N VAL A 24 7.40 -0.83 -12.41
CA VAL A 24 5.99 -0.63 -12.09
C VAL A 24 5.86 0.06 -10.75
N LEU A 25 5.04 1.12 -10.67
CA LEU A 25 4.67 1.81 -9.43
C LEU A 25 3.17 1.64 -9.19
N THR A 26 2.78 0.98 -8.09
CA THR A 26 1.37 0.72 -7.80
C THR A 26 0.87 1.48 -6.57
N GLY A 27 -0.45 1.74 -6.54
CA GLY A 27 -1.15 2.36 -5.42
C GLY A 27 -2.45 1.66 -5.08
N ALA A 28 -3.29 2.29 -4.27
CA ALA A 28 -4.49 1.67 -3.67
C ALA A 28 -5.51 1.17 -4.70
N GLY A 29 -5.62 1.83 -5.87
CA GLY A 29 -6.47 1.36 -6.96
C GLY A 29 -6.09 -0.01 -7.53
N MET A 30 -4.88 -0.50 -7.25
CA MET A 30 -4.46 -1.87 -7.59
C MET A 30 -5.21 -2.93 -6.79
N SER A 31 -5.68 -2.59 -5.59
CA SER A 31 -6.26 -3.54 -4.62
C SER A 31 -7.77 -3.38 -4.42
N THR A 32 -8.44 -2.45 -5.13
CA THR A 32 -9.89 -2.22 -5.01
C THR A 32 -10.70 -3.47 -5.33
N ASP A 33 -10.35 -4.18 -6.39
CA ASP A 33 -11.02 -5.42 -6.79
C ASP A 33 -10.62 -6.65 -5.95
N SER A 34 -9.67 -6.47 -5.03
CA SER A 34 -9.42 -7.42 -3.94
C SER A 34 -10.30 -7.14 -2.72
N GLY A 35 -11.18 -6.15 -2.80
CA GLY A 35 -12.07 -5.71 -1.73
C GLY A 35 -11.38 -4.82 -0.68
N ILE A 36 -10.22 -4.23 -0.98
CA ILE A 36 -9.57 -3.23 -0.14
C ILE A 36 -9.93 -1.85 -0.70
N PRO A 37 -10.70 -1.02 0.04
CA PRO A 37 -11.10 0.29 -0.44
C PRO A 37 -9.88 1.19 -0.68
N ASP A 38 -9.97 2.10 -1.62
CA ASP A 38 -8.95 3.12 -1.81
C ASP A 38 -9.13 4.32 -0.85
N TYR A 39 -8.17 5.22 -0.84
CA TYR A 39 -8.21 6.41 0.02
C TYR A 39 -8.95 7.59 -0.62
N ARG A 40 -8.89 7.75 -1.95
CA ARG A 40 -9.21 8.99 -2.65
C ARG A 40 -10.14 8.86 -3.86
N GLY A 41 -10.49 7.65 -4.24
CA GLY A 41 -11.46 7.39 -5.29
C GLY A 41 -12.85 7.96 -4.98
N PRO A 42 -13.83 7.79 -5.85
CA PRO A 42 -15.18 8.31 -5.65
C PRO A 42 -15.81 7.90 -4.31
N GLN A 43 -15.40 6.75 -3.76
CA GLN A 43 -15.82 6.18 -2.47
C GLN A 43 -14.68 6.17 -1.45
N GLY A 44 -13.62 6.93 -1.69
CA GLY A 44 -12.39 6.89 -0.89
C GLY A 44 -12.58 7.31 0.56
N SER A 45 -11.94 6.60 1.47
CA SER A 45 -12.13 6.73 2.92
C SER A 45 -11.66 8.06 3.51
N LEU A 46 -10.70 8.75 2.87
CA LEU A 46 -10.25 10.09 3.34
C LEU A 46 -11.36 11.16 3.28
N ARG A 47 -12.47 10.89 2.60
CA ARG A 47 -13.64 11.77 2.62
C ARG A 47 -14.34 11.78 3.98
N THR A 48 -14.25 10.68 4.71
CA THR A 48 -14.96 10.48 5.98
C THR A 48 -14.05 10.24 7.17
N ARG A 49 -12.80 9.81 6.95
CA ARG A 49 -11.88 9.35 8.01
C ARG A 49 -10.45 9.85 7.78
N LYS A 50 -9.78 10.22 8.88
CA LYS A 50 -8.35 10.53 8.87
C LYS A 50 -7.56 9.33 9.39
N PRO A 51 -6.57 8.82 8.63
CA PRO A 51 -5.68 7.78 9.12
C PRO A 51 -4.89 8.27 10.33
N VAL A 52 -4.52 7.35 11.22
CA VAL A 52 -3.66 7.67 12.36
C VAL A 52 -2.29 8.14 11.85
N THR A 53 -1.82 9.27 12.35
CA THR A 53 -0.48 9.77 12.03
C THR A 53 0.58 9.18 12.95
N PHE A 54 1.86 9.21 12.51
CA PHE A 54 2.97 8.76 13.35
C PHE A 54 3.07 9.55 14.67
N THR A 55 2.87 10.86 14.61
CA THR A 55 2.85 11.72 15.80
C THR A 55 1.74 11.33 16.78
N GLU A 56 0.52 11.03 16.26
CA GLU A 56 -0.59 10.56 17.09
C GLU A 56 -0.26 9.21 17.73
N PHE A 57 0.28 8.26 16.97
CA PHE A 57 0.66 6.96 17.48
C PHE A 57 1.70 7.05 18.62
N LEU A 58 2.66 7.96 18.52
CA LEU A 58 3.70 8.15 19.54
C LEU A 58 3.26 8.97 20.75
N ARG A 59 2.20 9.79 20.61
CA ARG A 59 1.79 10.79 21.59
C ARG A 59 1.51 10.21 22.99
N SER A 60 0.79 9.08 23.03
CA SER A 60 0.40 8.48 24.30
C SER A 60 0.20 6.96 24.20
N GLU A 61 0.20 6.29 25.34
CA GLU A 61 -0.17 4.88 25.41
C GLU A 61 -1.64 4.67 25.01
N GLU A 62 -2.54 5.59 25.37
CA GLU A 62 -3.96 5.55 24.98
C GLU A 62 -4.13 5.56 23.46
N ASP A 63 -3.39 6.40 22.73
CA ASP A 63 -3.47 6.46 21.27
C ASP A 63 -2.94 5.18 20.63
N ARG A 64 -1.85 4.58 21.16
CA ARG A 64 -1.34 3.27 20.71
C ARG A 64 -2.32 2.14 21.00
N ARG A 65 -2.93 2.15 22.19
CA ARG A 65 -3.97 1.20 22.59
C ARG A 65 -5.16 1.27 21.64
N ARG A 66 -5.64 2.47 21.36
CA ARG A 66 -6.71 2.71 20.38
C ARG A 66 -6.34 2.19 18.99
N TYR A 67 -5.13 2.45 18.52
CA TYR A 67 -4.64 1.95 17.24
C TYR A 67 -4.70 0.41 17.20
N TRP A 68 -4.08 -0.26 18.17
CA TRP A 68 -4.01 -1.72 18.17
C TRP A 68 -5.35 -2.41 18.39
N ALA A 69 -6.22 -1.83 19.20
CA ALA A 69 -7.59 -2.28 19.39
C ALA A 69 -8.38 -2.32 18.08
N ARG A 70 -8.29 -1.25 17.30
CA ARG A 70 -8.91 -1.11 15.97
C ARG A 70 -8.26 -2.05 14.95
N SER A 71 -6.95 -2.08 14.92
CA SER A 71 -6.17 -2.95 14.03
C SER A 71 -6.39 -4.44 14.34
N CYS A 72 -6.65 -4.81 15.60
CA CYS A 72 -6.99 -6.19 15.99
C CYS A 72 -8.29 -6.67 15.34
N LEU A 73 -9.31 -5.83 15.24
CA LEU A 73 -10.56 -6.15 14.53
C LEU A 73 -10.38 -6.14 13.01
N GLY A 74 -9.58 -5.22 12.49
CA GLY A 74 -9.39 -5.08 11.05
C GLY A 74 -8.50 -6.16 10.43
N TRP A 75 -7.60 -6.74 11.20
CA TRP A 75 -6.63 -7.71 10.70
C TRP A 75 -7.24 -8.93 10.01
N PRO A 76 -8.27 -9.62 10.55
CA PRO A 76 -8.87 -10.77 9.86
C PRO A 76 -9.41 -10.42 8.47
N PHE A 77 -9.94 -9.20 8.30
CA PHE A 77 -10.39 -8.71 7.01
C PHE A 77 -9.21 -8.56 6.04
N MET A 78 -8.12 -7.91 6.45
CA MET A 78 -6.93 -7.71 5.61
C MET A 78 -6.23 -9.03 5.29
N ALA A 79 -6.05 -9.91 6.26
CA ALA A 79 -5.42 -11.22 6.09
C ALA A 79 -6.21 -12.16 5.15
N ALA A 80 -7.53 -11.98 5.06
CA ALA A 80 -8.38 -12.75 4.16
C ALA A 80 -8.34 -12.28 2.70
N ARG A 81 -7.77 -11.11 2.39
CA ARG A 81 -7.72 -10.59 1.01
C ARG A 81 -6.85 -11.46 0.12
N ARG A 82 -7.23 -11.52 -1.14
CA ARG A 82 -6.52 -12.30 -2.17
C ARG A 82 -6.17 -11.40 -3.34
N PRO A 83 -5.09 -11.73 -4.07
CA PRO A 83 -4.79 -11.04 -5.33
C PRO A 83 -5.99 -11.06 -6.27
N ASN A 84 -6.16 -9.98 -7.02
CA ASN A 84 -7.11 -9.91 -8.14
C ASN A 84 -6.40 -10.10 -9.48
N GLY A 85 -7.16 -10.10 -10.58
CA GLY A 85 -6.64 -10.31 -11.92
C GLY A 85 -5.53 -9.35 -12.34
N ALA A 86 -5.56 -8.09 -11.86
CA ALA A 86 -4.49 -7.13 -12.15
C ALA A 86 -3.16 -7.54 -11.48
N HIS A 87 -3.18 -8.00 -10.23
CA HIS A 87 -1.99 -8.53 -9.56
C HIS A 87 -1.42 -9.74 -10.30
N GLU A 88 -2.28 -10.65 -10.77
CA GLU A 88 -1.87 -11.85 -11.52
C GLU A 88 -1.24 -11.49 -12.88
N VAL A 89 -1.82 -10.51 -13.58
CA VAL A 89 -1.26 -9.97 -14.84
C VAL A 89 0.11 -9.37 -14.61
N VAL A 90 0.27 -8.53 -13.58
CA VAL A 90 1.57 -7.92 -13.24
C VAL A 90 2.61 -8.98 -12.93
N ALA A 91 2.29 -9.99 -12.11
CA ALA A 91 3.18 -11.08 -11.78
C ALA A 91 3.55 -11.92 -13.03
N ARG A 92 2.58 -12.16 -13.92
CA ARG A 92 2.81 -12.88 -15.20
C ARG A 92 3.73 -12.10 -16.13
N LEU A 93 3.54 -10.79 -16.28
CA LEU A 93 4.39 -9.94 -17.12
C LEU A 93 5.79 -9.79 -16.54
N GLN A 94 5.93 -9.76 -15.21
CA GLN A 94 7.24 -9.81 -14.55
C GLN A 94 8.00 -11.11 -14.84
N ARG A 95 7.33 -12.27 -14.73
CA ARG A 95 7.93 -13.57 -15.10
C ARG A 95 8.36 -13.66 -16.56
N ARG A 96 7.69 -12.91 -17.45
CA ARG A 96 8.04 -12.82 -18.88
C ARG A 96 9.13 -11.79 -19.19
N GLY A 97 9.63 -11.08 -18.18
CA GLY A 97 10.67 -10.06 -18.34
C GLY A 97 10.19 -8.74 -18.90
N VAL A 98 8.88 -8.52 -19.06
CA VAL A 98 8.30 -7.23 -19.48
C VAL A 98 8.43 -6.20 -18.33
N PHE A 99 8.20 -6.64 -17.10
CA PHE A 99 8.37 -5.82 -15.90
C PHE A 99 9.59 -6.29 -15.10
N GLY A 100 10.39 -5.32 -14.63
CA GLY A 100 11.50 -5.55 -13.73
C GLY A 100 11.04 -5.48 -12.27
N THR A 101 11.33 -4.36 -11.60
CA THR A 101 10.96 -4.12 -10.21
C THR A 101 9.53 -3.58 -10.10
N ILE A 102 8.81 -4.04 -9.08
CA ILE A 102 7.54 -3.47 -8.66
C ILE A 102 7.77 -2.63 -7.42
N ILE A 103 7.44 -1.35 -7.45
CA ILE A 103 7.41 -0.44 -6.31
C ILE A 103 5.96 -0.30 -5.90
N THR A 104 5.58 -0.77 -4.72
CA THR A 104 4.20 -0.63 -4.26
C THR A 104 4.09 0.33 -3.09
N GLN A 105 3.09 1.21 -3.14
CA GLN A 105 2.67 2.05 -2.02
C GLN A 105 1.75 1.29 -1.06
N ASN A 106 1.20 0.16 -1.52
CA ASN A 106 0.28 -0.67 -0.75
C ASN A 106 1.03 -1.48 0.32
N VAL A 107 0.32 -1.79 1.40
CA VAL A 107 0.85 -2.49 2.58
C VAL A 107 0.22 -3.88 2.76
N ASP A 108 -0.53 -4.35 1.76
CA ASP A 108 -1.38 -5.55 1.80
C ASP A 108 -0.65 -6.86 1.46
N GLY A 109 0.53 -6.79 0.81
CA GLY A 109 1.31 -7.97 0.41
C GLY A 109 0.75 -8.74 -0.81
N LEU A 110 -0.25 -8.18 -1.52
CA LEU A 110 -0.95 -8.91 -2.60
C LEU A 110 -0.08 -9.14 -3.85
N HIS A 111 0.91 -8.28 -4.12
CA HIS A 111 1.87 -8.55 -5.20
C HIS A 111 2.68 -9.82 -4.95
N GLN A 112 3.19 -9.99 -3.74
CA GLN A 112 3.94 -11.19 -3.35
C GLN A 112 3.02 -12.42 -3.35
N ALA A 113 1.80 -12.29 -2.86
CA ALA A 113 0.80 -13.37 -2.87
C ALA A 113 0.40 -13.79 -4.30
N ALA A 114 0.46 -12.89 -5.30
CA ALA A 114 0.27 -13.18 -6.72
C ALA A 114 1.49 -13.84 -7.38
N GLY A 115 2.63 -13.95 -6.66
CA GLY A 115 3.86 -14.53 -7.15
C GLY A 115 4.84 -13.54 -7.77
N SER A 116 4.70 -12.24 -7.52
CA SER A 116 5.72 -11.25 -7.86
C SER A 116 6.93 -11.38 -6.92
N THR A 117 8.16 -11.33 -7.46
CA THR A 117 9.39 -11.65 -6.70
C THR A 117 10.24 -10.42 -6.37
N ASN A 118 10.31 -9.44 -7.25
CA ASN A 118 11.11 -8.24 -7.03
C ASN A 118 10.18 -7.06 -6.68
N VAL A 119 9.73 -7.02 -5.42
CA VAL A 119 8.77 -6.04 -4.92
C VAL A 119 9.42 -5.17 -3.84
N ILE A 120 9.41 -3.84 -4.04
CA ILE A 120 9.79 -2.86 -3.04
C ILE A 120 8.51 -2.33 -2.38
N GLU A 121 8.25 -2.74 -1.14
CA GLU A 121 7.16 -2.23 -0.31
C GLU A 121 7.56 -0.84 0.21
N LEU A 122 7.25 0.20 -0.54
CA LEU A 122 7.67 1.57 -0.23
C LEU A 122 7.22 2.00 1.18
N HIS A 123 5.97 1.68 1.50
CA HIS A 123 5.37 2.02 2.80
C HIS A 123 5.36 0.84 3.79
N GLY A 124 6.10 -0.23 3.52
CA GLY A 124 6.15 -1.42 4.38
C GLY A 124 5.00 -2.39 4.16
N GLY A 125 4.71 -3.24 5.15
CA GLY A 125 3.67 -4.27 5.04
C GLY A 125 2.99 -4.59 6.36
N LEU A 126 1.66 -4.69 6.34
CA LEU A 126 0.82 -4.96 7.51
C LEU A 126 1.06 -6.35 8.13
N ALA A 127 1.60 -7.29 7.35
CA ALA A 127 1.90 -8.64 7.85
C ALA A 127 3.08 -8.69 8.84
N ARG A 128 3.75 -7.56 9.08
CA ARG A 128 4.91 -7.47 9.98
C ARG A 128 4.71 -6.40 11.04
N VAL A 129 5.38 -6.62 12.17
CA VAL A 129 5.44 -5.71 13.32
C VAL A 129 6.91 -5.42 13.63
N VAL A 130 7.22 -4.22 14.04
CA VAL A 130 8.56 -3.79 14.46
C VAL A 130 8.51 -3.19 15.85
N CYS A 131 9.49 -3.52 16.68
CA CYS A 131 9.71 -2.83 17.95
C CYS A 131 10.46 -1.53 17.69
N LEU A 132 9.97 -0.42 18.25
CA LEU A 132 10.58 0.90 18.08
C LEU A 132 11.88 1.08 18.89
N GLU A 133 12.08 0.30 19.95
CA GLU A 133 13.27 0.37 20.80
C GLU A 133 14.38 -0.55 20.30
N CYS A 134 14.11 -1.85 20.12
CA CYS A 134 15.16 -2.82 19.76
C CYS A 134 15.21 -3.18 18.28
N GLY A 135 14.27 -2.69 17.45
CA GLY A 135 14.22 -2.97 16.02
C GLY A 135 13.83 -4.40 15.64
N THR A 136 13.57 -5.29 16.60
CA THR A 136 13.14 -6.66 16.31
C THR A 136 11.84 -6.66 15.50
N ARG A 137 11.81 -7.49 14.46
CA ARG A 137 10.60 -7.72 13.65
C ARG A 137 9.98 -9.05 14.00
N SER A 138 8.64 -9.07 13.99
CA SER A 138 7.83 -10.27 14.23
C SER A 138 6.64 -10.33 13.28
N SER A 139 5.96 -11.47 13.26
CA SER A 139 4.74 -11.66 12.51
C SER A 139 3.58 -10.86 13.11
N ARG A 140 2.75 -10.27 12.25
CA ARG A 140 1.49 -9.65 12.67
C ARG A 140 0.50 -10.70 13.19
N GLU A 141 0.57 -11.93 12.66
CA GLU A 141 -0.29 -13.03 13.09
C GLU A 141 0.03 -13.47 14.52
N ASP A 142 1.33 -13.56 14.87
CA ASP A 142 1.75 -13.87 16.23
C ASP A 142 1.26 -12.79 17.22
N LEU A 143 1.38 -11.52 16.84
CA LEU A 143 0.84 -10.43 17.64
C LEU A 143 -0.68 -10.47 17.73
N GLN A 144 -1.39 -10.85 16.65
CA GLN A 144 -2.85 -11.02 16.66
C GLN A 144 -3.26 -12.07 17.68
N THR A 145 -2.60 -13.22 17.64
CA THR A 145 -2.87 -14.33 18.58
C THR A 145 -2.67 -13.87 20.03
N GLU A 146 -1.59 -13.17 20.32
CA GLU A 146 -1.31 -12.66 21.66
C GLU A 146 -2.31 -11.57 22.10
N MET A 147 -2.70 -10.67 21.20
CA MET A 147 -3.73 -9.66 21.50
C MET A 147 -5.07 -10.32 21.82
N LEU A 148 -5.50 -11.32 21.06
CA LEU A 148 -6.76 -12.04 21.31
C LEU A 148 -6.70 -12.87 22.60
N ARG A 149 -5.56 -13.45 22.94
CA ARG A 149 -5.37 -14.14 24.21
C ARG A 149 -5.56 -13.21 25.43
N ARG A 150 -5.11 -11.97 25.30
CA ARG A 150 -5.27 -10.94 26.35
C ARG A 150 -6.66 -10.29 26.36
N ASN A 151 -7.33 -10.30 25.22
CA ASN A 151 -8.64 -9.66 25.00
C ASN A 151 -9.62 -10.68 24.37
N PRO A 152 -10.05 -11.72 25.08
CA PRO A 152 -10.69 -12.91 24.47
C PRO A 152 -12.00 -12.62 23.74
N GLU A 153 -12.76 -11.61 24.13
CA GLU A 153 -14.05 -11.26 23.50
C GLU A 153 -13.94 -10.14 22.46
N TRP A 154 -12.72 -9.73 22.09
CA TRP A 154 -12.54 -8.54 21.26
C TRP A 154 -13.13 -8.66 19.85
N LEU A 155 -13.08 -9.85 19.23
CA LEU A 155 -13.64 -10.07 17.89
C LEU A 155 -15.17 -10.05 17.84
N SER A 156 -15.87 -10.06 18.98
CA SER A 156 -17.32 -9.91 19.02
C SER A 156 -17.80 -8.47 18.80
N GLN A 157 -16.89 -7.49 18.82
CA GLN A 157 -17.21 -6.08 18.56
C GLN A 157 -17.56 -5.88 17.08
N ALA A 158 -18.75 -5.33 16.81
CA ALA A 158 -19.13 -4.96 15.46
C ALA A 158 -18.43 -3.64 15.04
N ALA A 159 -17.76 -3.63 13.90
CA ALA A 159 -17.06 -2.44 13.40
C ALA A 159 -16.94 -2.46 11.87
N GLU A 160 -16.93 -1.27 11.27
CA GLU A 160 -16.58 -1.08 9.86
C GLU A 160 -15.06 -1.01 9.68
N ILE A 161 -14.54 -1.61 8.63
CA ILE A 161 -13.10 -1.66 8.33
C ILE A 161 -12.72 -0.59 7.32
N ALA A 162 -11.66 0.18 7.64
CA ALA A 162 -11.09 1.21 6.78
C ALA A 162 -10.01 0.64 5.83
N PRO A 163 -9.57 1.38 4.78
CA PRO A 163 -8.56 0.94 3.81
C PRO A 163 -7.18 0.65 4.41
N ASP A 164 -6.85 1.26 5.54
CA ASP A 164 -5.62 0.99 6.29
C ASP A 164 -5.70 -0.30 7.15
N GLY A 165 -6.83 -1.01 7.04
CA GLY A 165 -7.09 -2.23 7.80
C GLY A 165 -7.56 -1.98 9.23
N ASP A 166 -7.87 -0.74 9.60
CA ASP A 166 -8.34 -0.40 10.94
C ASP A 166 -9.86 -0.41 11.04
N ALA A 167 -10.39 -0.87 12.18
CA ALA A 167 -11.81 -0.79 12.51
C ALA A 167 -12.19 0.57 13.12
N GLU A 168 -13.43 1.03 12.93
CA GLU A 168 -13.93 2.20 13.65
C GLU A 168 -14.53 1.81 15.00
N LEU A 169 -13.97 2.38 16.06
CA LEU A 169 -14.44 2.18 17.43
C LEU A 169 -14.43 3.49 18.23
N PRO A 170 -15.44 3.71 19.09
CA PRO A 170 -15.43 4.81 20.05
C PRO A 170 -14.26 4.70 21.04
N ARG A 171 -13.72 5.83 21.51
CA ARG A 171 -12.58 5.86 22.45
C ARG A 171 -12.82 5.07 23.72
N HIS A 172 -14.02 5.17 24.32
CA HIS A 172 -14.34 4.47 25.56
C HIS A 172 -14.31 2.95 25.43
N VAL A 173 -14.61 2.41 24.24
CA VAL A 173 -14.56 0.95 23.97
C VAL A 173 -13.11 0.47 23.97
N THR A 174 -12.18 1.26 23.45
CA THR A 174 -10.77 0.86 23.33
C THR A 174 -9.96 1.05 24.61
N ALA A 175 -10.54 1.66 25.65
CA ALA A 175 -9.82 2.01 26.89
C ALA A 175 -9.33 0.80 27.68
N SER A 176 -10.05 -0.33 27.63
CA SER A 176 -9.70 -1.57 28.33
C SER A 176 -8.84 -2.54 27.51
N PHE A 177 -8.52 -2.21 26.25
CA PHE A 177 -7.76 -3.13 25.41
C PHE A 177 -6.31 -3.26 25.91
N ASP A 178 -5.85 -4.48 26.13
CA ASP A 178 -4.48 -4.79 26.59
C ASP A 178 -3.57 -5.04 25.38
N VAL A 179 -2.59 -4.15 25.18
CA VAL A 179 -1.60 -4.22 24.09
C VAL A 179 -0.35 -4.92 24.60
N PRO A 180 0.06 -6.06 24.03
CA PRO A 180 1.30 -6.72 24.43
C PRO A 180 2.52 -5.84 24.09
N PRO A 181 3.50 -5.74 25.01
CA PRO A 181 4.79 -5.12 24.72
C PRO A 181 5.66 -6.03 23.86
N CYS A 182 6.77 -5.52 23.39
CA CYS A 182 7.78 -6.31 22.68
C CYS A 182 8.25 -7.49 23.55
N PRO A 183 8.19 -8.74 23.07
CA PRO A 183 8.59 -9.90 23.86
C PRO A 183 10.10 -9.98 24.13
N VAL A 184 10.91 -9.18 23.42
CA VAL A 184 12.38 -9.17 23.57
C VAL A 184 12.85 -8.12 24.59
N CYS A 185 12.29 -6.89 24.53
CA CYS A 185 12.80 -5.78 25.35
C CYS A 185 11.71 -5.03 26.13
N GLY A 186 10.44 -5.41 26.00
CA GLY A 186 9.32 -4.70 26.64
C GLY A 186 8.90 -3.40 25.94
N GLY A 187 9.56 -3.04 24.84
CA GLY A 187 9.36 -1.77 24.16
C GLY A 187 8.08 -1.71 23.32
N ILE A 188 7.88 -0.56 22.65
CA ILE A 188 6.67 -0.24 21.88
C ILE A 188 6.66 -1.02 20.56
N LEU A 189 5.59 -1.76 20.30
CA LEU A 189 5.33 -2.40 19.02
C LEU A 189 4.57 -1.47 18.08
N LYS A 190 4.99 -1.43 16.81
CA LYS A 190 4.37 -0.69 15.72
C LYS A 190 4.21 -1.62 14.51
N PRO A 191 3.15 -1.54 13.67
CA PRO A 191 3.14 -2.24 12.39
C PRO A 191 4.34 -1.76 11.54
N ASP A 192 4.99 -2.65 10.81
CA ASP A 192 6.13 -2.29 9.93
C ASP A 192 5.62 -1.57 8.66
N VAL A 193 4.82 -0.52 8.87
CA VAL A 193 4.31 0.38 7.83
C VAL A 193 4.73 1.81 8.10
N VAL A 194 4.85 2.60 7.05
CA VAL A 194 5.09 4.05 7.14
C VAL A 194 3.75 4.75 7.37
N PHE A 195 3.57 5.34 8.55
CA PHE A 195 2.38 6.12 8.87
C PHE A 195 2.37 7.48 8.15
N PHE A 196 1.21 8.11 8.09
CA PHE A 196 1.12 9.51 7.65
C PHE A 196 1.97 10.39 8.58
N GLY A 197 2.77 11.29 7.97
CA GLY A 197 3.74 12.12 8.70
C GLY A 197 5.05 11.41 9.08
N GLU A 198 5.20 10.13 8.80
CA GLU A 198 6.47 9.40 8.95
C GLU A 198 7.27 9.42 7.65
N ASN A 199 8.59 9.45 7.77
CA ASN A 199 9.47 9.36 6.60
C ASN A 199 9.61 7.92 6.12
N VAL A 200 9.54 7.74 4.80
CA VAL A 200 9.91 6.45 4.19
C VAL A 200 11.39 6.17 4.46
N PRO A 201 11.76 4.99 4.96
CA PRO A 201 13.16 4.64 5.21
C PRO A 201 14.06 4.87 4.00
N SER A 202 15.19 5.56 4.21
CA SER A 202 16.12 5.94 3.15
C SER A 202 16.56 4.76 2.25
N PRO A 203 16.86 3.56 2.78
CA PRO A 203 17.22 2.41 1.93
C PRO A 203 16.12 2.02 0.94
N ARG A 204 14.83 2.08 1.35
CA ARG A 204 13.70 1.79 0.43
C ARG A 204 13.60 2.83 -0.68
N VAL A 205 13.80 4.10 -0.34
CA VAL A 205 13.78 5.21 -1.30
C VAL A 205 14.91 5.08 -2.31
N THR A 206 16.13 4.81 -1.84
CA THR A 206 17.31 4.61 -2.69
C THR A 206 17.11 3.44 -3.65
N ALA A 207 16.63 2.29 -3.14
CA ALA A 207 16.35 1.11 -3.97
C ALA A 207 15.27 1.41 -5.03
N ALA A 208 14.22 2.16 -4.67
CA ALA A 208 13.15 2.52 -5.60
C ALA A 208 13.67 3.48 -6.70
N PHE A 209 14.50 4.48 -6.37
CA PHE A 209 15.13 5.33 -7.39
C PHE A 209 16.07 4.55 -8.29
N ALA A 210 16.86 3.61 -7.75
CA ALA A 210 17.72 2.75 -8.55
C ALA A 210 16.90 1.88 -9.53
N ALA A 211 15.76 1.35 -9.09
CA ALA A 211 14.85 0.60 -9.94
C ALA A 211 14.26 1.45 -11.08
N VAL A 212 13.85 2.70 -10.79
CA VAL A 212 13.35 3.62 -11.81
C VAL A 212 14.45 3.96 -12.83
N ALA A 213 15.67 4.24 -12.36
CA ALA A 213 16.81 4.57 -13.23
C ALA A 213 17.28 3.39 -14.11
N ALA A 214 17.01 2.16 -13.70
CA ALA A 214 17.32 0.94 -14.46
C ALA A 214 16.30 0.61 -15.55
N GLY A 215 15.13 1.23 -15.51
CA GLY A 215 14.05 1.01 -16.47
C GLY A 215 13.99 2.06 -17.58
N ASP A 216 13.44 1.70 -18.72
CA ASP A 216 13.16 2.60 -19.83
C ASP A 216 11.80 3.28 -19.71
N THR A 217 10.92 2.71 -18.90
CA THR A 217 9.57 3.21 -18.65
C THR A 217 9.20 3.02 -17.17
N LEU A 218 8.61 4.04 -16.56
CA LEU A 218 7.91 3.94 -15.28
C LEU A 218 6.41 3.79 -15.56
N LEU A 219 5.86 2.60 -15.30
CA LEU A 219 4.42 2.34 -15.42
C LEU A 219 3.73 2.53 -14.08
N VAL A 220 2.82 3.49 -14.00
CA VAL A 220 2.00 3.77 -12.81
C VAL A 220 0.66 3.06 -12.95
N LEU A 221 0.29 2.22 -11.98
CA LEU A 221 -0.96 1.46 -11.95
C LEU A 221 -1.77 1.78 -10.69
N GLY A 222 -3.01 2.24 -10.85
CA GLY A 222 -3.97 2.45 -9.77
C GLY A 222 -3.47 3.40 -8.68
N SER A 223 -2.81 4.50 -9.07
CA SER A 223 -2.33 5.51 -8.12
C SER A 223 -2.60 6.92 -8.61
N SER A 224 -3.29 7.71 -7.80
CA SER A 224 -3.46 9.14 -8.05
C SER A 224 -2.16 9.95 -7.87
N LEU A 225 -1.09 9.33 -7.31
CA LEU A 225 0.19 9.98 -7.00
C LEU A 225 0.07 11.24 -6.15
N THR A 226 -1.04 11.45 -5.44
CA THR A 226 -1.25 12.64 -4.60
C THR A 226 -0.21 12.74 -3.49
N VAL A 227 0.20 11.59 -2.92
CA VAL A 227 1.21 11.54 -1.86
C VAL A 227 2.60 11.67 -2.49
N TYR A 228 3.38 12.63 -1.96
CA TYR A 228 4.70 12.93 -2.52
C TYR A 228 5.67 11.74 -2.50
N SER A 229 5.55 10.85 -1.50
CA SER A 229 6.39 9.65 -1.40
C SER A 229 6.30 8.73 -2.63
N GLY A 230 5.17 8.71 -3.35
CA GLY A 230 5.01 8.03 -4.63
C GLY A 230 5.30 8.94 -5.83
N TYR A 231 4.78 10.19 -5.81
CA TYR A 231 4.92 11.14 -6.90
C TYR A 231 6.38 11.44 -7.29
N ARG A 232 7.29 11.53 -6.30
CA ARG A 232 8.71 11.83 -6.53
C ARG A 232 9.39 10.87 -7.52
N PHE A 233 8.91 9.65 -7.69
CA PHE A 233 9.47 8.70 -8.66
C PHE A 233 9.04 9.03 -10.08
N ALA A 234 7.78 9.43 -10.28
CA ALA A 234 7.31 9.90 -11.59
C ALA A 234 7.95 11.23 -12.00
N ASP A 235 8.05 12.18 -11.06
CA ASP A 235 8.74 13.46 -11.25
C ASP A 235 10.23 13.24 -11.64
N ARG A 236 10.91 12.34 -10.95
CA ARG A 236 12.31 12.00 -11.25
C ARG A 236 12.46 11.29 -12.59
N ALA A 237 11.62 10.29 -12.88
CA ALA A 237 11.61 9.59 -14.16
C ALA A 237 11.48 10.58 -15.34
N SER A 238 10.49 11.48 -15.27
CA SER A 238 10.27 12.49 -16.30
C SER A 238 11.47 13.43 -16.48
N ARG A 239 12.10 13.89 -15.40
CA ARG A 239 13.30 14.75 -15.47
C ARG A 239 14.51 14.06 -16.06
N ASP A 240 14.65 12.77 -15.83
CA ASP A 240 15.76 11.95 -16.35
C ASP A 240 15.48 11.42 -17.78
N GLY A 241 14.34 11.78 -18.39
CA GLY A 241 13.96 11.33 -19.74
C GLY A 241 13.39 9.92 -19.82
N THR A 242 13.13 9.28 -18.67
CA THR A 242 12.40 7.99 -18.60
C THR A 242 10.92 8.24 -18.86
N ALA A 243 10.31 7.50 -19.78
CA ALA A 243 8.90 7.65 -20.09
C ALA A 243 8.01 7.30 -18.88
N VAL A 244 7.01 8.12 -18.60
CA VAL A 244 6.01 7.86 -17.56
C VAL A 244 4.71 7.45 -18.24
N ALA A 245 4.28 6.20 -18.06
CA ALA A 245 3.01 5.68 -18.53
C ALA A 245 2.06 5.49 -17.33
N ILE A 246 0.78 5.82 -17.49
CA ILE A 246 -0.20 5.78 -16.39
C ILE A 246 -1.44 5.00 -16.83
N VAL A 247 -1.88 4.04 -16.00
CA VAL A 247 -3.21 3.45 -16.06
C VAL A 247 -3.87 3.67 -14.70
N ASN A 248 -4.85 4.57 -14.65
CA ASN A 248 -5.54 4.94 -13.42
C ASN A 248 -6.91 5.51 -13.73
N GLN A 249 -7.92 5.10 -12.98
CA GLN A 249 -9.24 5.71 -13.06
C GLN A 249 -9.22 7.10 -12.39
N GLY A 250 -9.56 8.13 -13.16
CA GLY A 250 -9.57 9.52 -12.71
C GLY A 250 -8.19 10.20 -12.74
N PRO A 251 -8.11 11.47 -12.26
CA PRO A 251 -6.93 12.30 -12.38
C PRO A 251 -5.78 11.83 -11.49
N THR A 252 -4.55 12.06 -11.94
CA THR A 252 -3.34 11.87 -11.16
C THR A 252 -2.50 13.15 -11.09
N ARG A 253 -1.65 13.24 -10.08
CA ARG A 253 -0.70 14.36 -9.96
C ARG A 253 0.33 14.41 -11.09
N ALA A 254 0.54 13.28 -11.78
CA ALA A 254 1.54 13.15 -12.83
C ALA A 254 0.95 13.25 -14.26
N ASP A 255 -0.33 13.58 -14.43
CA ASP A 255 -0.96 13.66 -15.76
C ASP A 255 -0.22 14.58 -16.72
N GLY A 256 0.29 15.74 -16.23
CA GLY A 256 1.02 16.71 -17.04
C GLY A 256 2.45 16.31 -17.46
N ILE A 257 2.98 15.21 -16.93
CA ILE A 257 4.30 14.68 -17.25
C ILE A 257 4.25 13.26 -17.83
N ALA A 258 3.06 12.71 -18.01
CA ALA A 258 2.87 11.39 -18.59
C ALA A 258 3.08 11.42 -20.12
N ALA A 259 3.84 10.46 -20.64
CA ALA A 259 3.94 10.21 -22.08
C ALA A 259 2.62 9.62 -22.60
N VAL A 260 2.02 8.71 -21.85
CA VAL A 260 0.70 8.13 -22.17
C VAL A 260 -0.10 7.92 -20.88
N LYS A 261 -1.41 8.22 -20.93
CA LYS A 261 -2.34 7.96 -19.84
C LYS A 261 -3.60 7.28 -20.36
N LEU A 262 -3.95 6.16 -19.73
CA LEU A 262 -5.23 5.49 -19.88
C LEU A 262 -6.08 5.77 -18.64
N ASP A 263 -7.22 6.43 -18.82
CA ASP A 263 -8.23 6.62 -17.76
C ASP A 263 -9.13 5.37 -17.72
N ALA A 264 -8.72 4.39 -16.91
CA ALA A 264 -9.36 3.09 -16.89
C ALA A 264 -9.23 2.39 -15.54
N SER A 265 -10.16 1.47 -15.25
CA SER A 265 -9.99 0.42 -14.25
C SER A 265 -8.83 -0.50 -14.64
N LEU A 266 -8.22 -1.16 -13.62
CA LEU A 266 -7.15 -2.16 -13.85
C LEU A 266 -7.70 -3.56 -14.12
N THR A 267 -8.97 -3.76 -13.87
CA THR A 267 -9.72 -4.99 -14.19
C THR A 267 -10.95 -4.64 -15.03
N PRO A 268 -11.35 -5.53 -15.94
CA PRO A 268 -12.54 -5.36 -16.77
C PRO A 268 -13.80 -5.23 -15.93
#